data_4d27e41f1538e13ff977c0e9072148c5
#
_entry.id   4d27e41f1538e13ff977c0e9072148c5
#
_cell.length_a   1.000
_cell.length_b   1.000
_cell.length_c   1.000
_cell.angle_alpha   90.00
_cell.angle_beta   90.00
_cell.angle_gamma   90.00
#
_symmetry.space_group_name_H-M   'P 1'
#
loop_
_entity.id
_entity.type
_entity.pdbx_description
1 polymer ?
#
loop_
_entity_poly.entity_id
_entity_poly.type
_entity_poly.pdbx_seq_one_letter_code
_entity_poly.pdbx_strand_id
1 'polypeptide(L)'
;MQKITSISEIVEAVKGQSKKTIAVAAAQDAEVLKAVHKAVDYGLANAILVGDSDKIQEILSEEGLSPQEFEIIHEPDKAEACKRAAMLVSEGKADILMKGIVDTSVILKAVLNKEYGLRKAAVLSHVAVFEVNGYDRLFLVTDAAMNIAPDVNAKKEIVQSAVSVAHSLGIEHPIAACICAVEKVNPKMQATLDAQELVEMNQKGEITGCTVAGPFALDNAVSVEAAKHKGI
;
A
#
# COMPACT_ATOMS: atom_id res chain seq x y z
N MET A 1 4.21 20.03 -4.13
CA MET A 1 5.21 19.15 -3.46
C MET A 1 6.26 18.79 -4.50
N GLN A 2 7.54 18.68 -4.14
CA GLN A 2 8.56 18.21 -5.09
C GLN A 2 8.28 16.74 -5.44
N LYS A 3 8.41 16.37 -6.71
CA LYS A 3 8.23 15.00 -7.17
C LYS A 3 9.31 14.11 -6.58
N ILE A 4 8.91 13.02 -5.93
CA ILE A 4 9.78 11.99 -5.35
C ILE A 4 10.09 10.94 -6.42
N THR A 5 11.36 10.60 -6.58
CA THR A 5 11.86 9.71 -7.63
C THR A 5 12.55 8.45 -7.11
N SER A 6 12.88 8.39 -5.79
CA SER A 6 13.54 7.25 -5.14
C SER A 6 12.92 6.92 -3.79
N ILE A 7 13.16 5.71 -3.31
CA ILE A 7 12.72 5.28 -1.95
C ILE A 7 13.44 6.11 -0.87
N SER A 8 14.71 6.44 -1.09
CA SER A 8 15.47 7.28 -0.15
C SER A 8 14.87 8.68 -0.01
N GLU A 9 14.38 9.27 -1.09
CA GLU A 9 13.69 10.57 -1.05
C GLU A 9 12.37 10.51 -0.27
N ILE A 10 11.65 9.37 -0.27
CA ILE A 10 10.47 9.18 0.58
C ILE A 10 10.88 9.31 2.05
N VAL A 11 11.95 8.63 2.46
CA VAL A 11 12.46 8.67 3.84
C VAL A 11 12.85 10.11 4.22
N GLU A 12 13.59 10.81 3.36
CA GLU A 12 13.98 12.19 3.63
C GLU A 12 12.78 13.15 3.68
N ALA A 13 11.78 12.95 2.84
CA ALA A 13 10.58 13.80 2.80
C ALA A 13 9.74 13.73 4.08
N VAL A 14 9.81 12.62 4.83
CA VAL A 14 9.07 12.45 6.09
C VAL A 14 9.90 12.81 7.32
N LYS A 15 11.24 12.88 7.22
CA LYS A 15 12.09 13.35 8.29
C LYS A 15 11.73 14.79 8.67
N GLY A 16 11.65 15.05 9.98
CA GLY A 16 11.33 16.38 10.49
C GLY A 16 9.85 16.75 10.46
N GLN A 17 8.98 15.90 9.92
CA GLN A 17 7.54 16.03 10.07
C GLN A 17 7.06 15.52 11.44
N SER A 18 5.80 15.79 11.80
CA SER A 18 5.19 15.19 12.98
C SER A 18 5.18 13.67 12.86
N LYS A 19 5.82 13.00 13.82
CA LYS A 19 5.88 11.53 13.82
C LYS A 19 4.50 10.93 13.84
N LYS A 20 4.29 9.92 12.98
CA LYS A 20 3.10 9.10 12.98
C LYS A 20 3.28 7.90 13.92
N THR A 21 2.20 7.42 14.50
CA THR A 21 2.22 6.25 15.39
C THR A 21 1.74 5.02 14.65
N ILE A 22 2.54 3.95 14.70
CA ILE A 22 2.24 2.64 14.10
C ILE A 22 1.68 1.73 15.19
N ALA A 23 0.47 1.20 15.01
CA ALA A 23 -0.05 0.08 15.80
C ALA A 23 0.33 -1.23 15.12
N VAL A 24 1.16 -2.04 15.77
CA VAL A 24 1.64 -3.32 15.25
C VAL A 24 0.81 -4.46 15.83
N ALA A 25 0.05 -5.14 15.00
CA ALA A 25 -0.80 -6.27 15.39
C ALA A 25 -0.02 -7.60 15.39
N ALA A 26 -0.05 -8.36 16.49
CA ALA A 26 0.72 -9.60 16.68
C ALA A 26 2.23 -9.38 16.48
N ALA A 27 2.81 -8.49 17.29
CA ALA A 27 4.14 -7.94 17.11
C ALA A 27 5.30 -8.90 17.48
N GLN A 28 5.03 -10.08 18.04
CA GLN A 28 6.04 -11.06 18.50
C GLN A 28 6.76 -11.75 17.34
N ASP A 29 7.59 -11.01 16.60
CA ASP A 29 8.41 -11.47 15.49
C ASP A 29 9.66 -10.61 15.36
N ALA A 30 10.83 -11.23 15.25
CA ALA A 30 12.12 -10.53 15.26
C ALA A 30 12.27 -9.53 14.08
N GLU A 31 11.87 -9.93 12.88
CA GLU A 31 12.00 -9.07 11.69
C GLU A 31 11.06 -7.86 11.75
N VAL A 32 9.84 -8.08 12.27
CA VAL A 32 8.87 -7.01 12.52
C VAL A 32 9.43 -6.01 13.54
N LEU A 33 9.94 -6.51 14.68
CA LEU A 33 10.48 -5.65 15.74
C LEU A 33 11.71 -4.86 15.29
N LYS A 34 12.63 -5.49 14.53
CA LYS A 34 13.78 -4.80 13.91
C LYS A 34 13.34 -3.71 12.94
N ALA A 35 12.35 -3.98 12.11
CA ALA A 35 11.85 -3.00 11.14
C ALA A 35 11.21 -1.80 11.85
N VAL A 36 10.40 -2.05 12.86
CA VAL A 36 9.74 -1.01 13.68
C VAL A 36 10.77 -0.19 14.45
N HIS A 37 11.75 -0.85 15.09
CA HIS A 37 12.85 -0.16 15.79
C HIS A 37 13.61 0.78 14.85
N LYS A 38 13.98 0.33 13.64
CA LYS A 38 14.63 1.20 12.66
C LYS A 38 13.79 2.43 12.29
N ALA A 39 12.47 2.27 12.15
CA ALA A 39 11.60 3.40 11.87
C ALA A 39 11.56 4.41 13.05
N VAL A 40 11.59 3.91 14.29
CA VAL A 40 11.65 4.75 15.51
C VAL A 40 13.01 5.45 15.63
N ASP A 41 14.10 4.71 15.47
CA ASP A 41 15.48 5.20 15.54
C ASP A 41 15.75 6.28 14.47
N TYR A 42 15.30 6.08 13.26
CA TYR A 42 15.36 7.09 12.19
C TYR A 42 14.44 8.30 12.41
N GLY A 43 13.65 8.29 13.48
CA GLY A 43 12.75 9.39 13.81
C GLY A 43 11.52 9.50 12.90
N LEU A 44 11.20 8.45 12.16
CA LEU A 44 10.09 8.45 11.19
C LEU A 44 8.73 8.22 11.86
N ALA A 45 8.68 7.37 12.91
CA ALA A 45 7.45 7.01 13.57
C ALA A 45 7.65 6.74 15.08
N ASN A 46 6.54 6.70 15.83
CA ASN A 46 6.42 6.01 17.11
C ASN A 46 5.73 4.66 16.89
N ALA A 47 5.78 3.75 17.86
CA ALA A 47 5.12 2.46 17.73
C ALA A 47 4.44 2.01 19.02
N ILE A 48 3.28 1.35 18.85
CA ILE A 48 2.55 0.60 19.88
C ILE A 48 2.55 -0.86 19.45
N LEU A 49 3.15 -1.73 20.26
CA LEU A 49 3.27 -3.15 19.98
C LEU A 49 2.12 -3.90 20.68
N VAL A 50 1.26 -4.55 19.91
CA VAL A 50 0.14 -5.34 20.45
C VAL A 50 0.40 -6.82 20.21
N GLY A 51 0.47 -7.61 21.26
CA GLY A 51 0.76 -9.04 21.18
C GLY A 51 1.08 -9.68 22.52
N ASP A 52 1.70 -10.84 22.49
CA ASP A 52 2.22 -11.52 23.69
C ASP A 52 3.42 -10.73 24.26
N SER A 53 3.19 -9.98 25.33
CA SER A 53 4.19 -9.07 25.91
C SER A 53 5.48 -9.77 26.33
N ASP A 54 5.36 -11.01 26.83
CA ASP A 54 6.51 -11.76 27.34
C ASP A 54 7.42 -12.14 26.17
N LYS A 55 6.82 -12.64 25.08
CA LYS A 55 7.56 -12.97 23.86
C LYS A 55 8.13 -11.73 23.18
N ILE A 56 7.38 -10.62 23.14
CA ILE A 56 7.87 -9.36 22.57
C ILE A 56 9.12 -8.90 23.34
N GLN A 57 9.09 -8.92 24.68
CA GLN A 57 10.21 -8.50 25.52
C GLN A 57 11.42 -9.46 25.39
N GLU A 58 11.16 -10.78 25.31
CA GLU A 58 12.20 -11.78 25.07
C GLU A 58 12.92 -11.50 23.75
N ILE A 59 12.18 -11.38 22.64
CA ILE A 59 12.74 -11.12 21.31
C ILE A 59 13.49 -9.78 21.29
N LEU A 60 12.93 -8.71 21.84
CA LEU A 60 13.62 -7.41 21.91
C LEU A 60 14.96 -7.55 22.65
N SER A 61 14.99 -8.28 23.77
CA SER A 61 16.21 -8.51 24.56
C SER A 61 17.23 -9.35 23.78
N GLU A 62 16.82 -10.40 23.09
CA GLU A 62 17.68 -11.24 22.25
C GLU A 62 18.31 -10.45 21.10
N GLU A 63 17.57 -9.51 20.52
CA GLU A 63 18.03 -8.64 19.43
C GLU A 63 18.80 -7.41 19.94
N GLY A 64 19.00 -7.26 21.26
CA GLY A 64 19.71 -6.14 21.86
C GLY A 64 18.95 -4.82 21.78
N LEU A 65 17.61 -4.87 21.63
CA LEU A 65 16.72 -3.71 21.59
C LEU A 65 16.10 -3.45 22.96
N SER A 66 15.86 -2.17 23.28
CA SER A 66 15.28 -1.79 24.56
C SER A 66 13.75 -1.88 24.56
N PRO A 67 13.12 -2.73 25.40
CA PRO A 67 11.67 -2.76 25.51
C PRO A 67 11.05 -1.45 25.95
N GLN A 68 11.81 -0.60 26.67
CA GLN A 68 11.34 0.69 27.18
C GLN A 68 11.12 1.75 26.07
N GLU A 69 11.60 1.49 24.88
CA GLU A 69 11.37 2.36 23.70
C GLU A 69 9.96 2.25 23.14
N PHE A 70 9.20 1.24 23.57
CA PHE A 70 7.90 0.93 23.00
C PHE A 70 6.79 0.90 24.05
N GLU A 71 5.62 1.38 23.68
CA GLU A 71 4.39 1.02 24.37
C GLU A 71 4.00 -0.40 23.98
N ILE A 72 3.88 -1.32 24.96
CA ILE A 72 3.52 -2.73 24.72
C ILE A 72 2.16 -2.99 25.36
N ILE A 73 1.20 -3.45 24.55
CA ILE A 73 -0.13 -3.87 24.99
C ILE A 73 -0.19 -5.39 24.93
N HIS A 74 -0.38 -6.02 26.09
CA HIS A 74 -0.50 -7.47 26.19
C HIS A 74 -1.80 -7.97 25.62
N GLU A 75 -1.73 -8.72 24.51
CA GLU A 75 -2.85 -9.45 23.90
C GLU A 75 -2.29 -10.68 23.17
N PRO A 76 -2.25 -11.85 23.82
CA PRO A 76 -1.61 -13.04 23.26
C PRO A 76 -2.42 -13.70 22.14
N ASP A 77 -3.76 -13.51 22.11
CA ASP A 77 -4.57 -13.97 20.98
C ASP A 77 -4.36 -13.09 19.75
N LYS A 78 -3.91 -13.69 18.66
CA LYS A 78 -3.57 -12.96 17.44
C LYS A 78 -4.77 -12.25 16.80
N ALA A 79 -5.97 -12.84 16.91
CA ALA A 79 -7.16 -12.21 16.33
C ALA A 79 -7.61 -11.01 17.17
N GLU A 80 -7.56 -11.13 18.50
CA GLU A 80 -7.84 -10.03 19.41
C GLU A 80 -6.75 -8.94 19.32
N ALA A 81 -5.47 -9.31 19.15
CA ALA A 81 -4.39 -8.35 18.89
C ALA A 81 -4.64 -7.55 17.60
N CYS A 82 -5.13 -8.18 16.53
CA CYS A 82 -5.53 -7.47 15.31
C CYS A 82 -6.69 -6.51 15.56
N LYS A 83 -7.70 -6.91 16.32
CA LYS A 83 -8.83 -6.04 16.67
C LYS A 83 -8.34 -4.87 17.52
N ARG A 84 -7.53 -5.13 18.54
CA ARG A 84 -6.98 -4.09 19.42
C ARG A 84 -6.17 -3.06 18.65
N ALA A 85 -5.27 -3.51 17.77
CA ALA A 85 -4.47 -2.62 16.94
C ALA A 85 -5.34 -1.80 15.97
N ALA A 86 -6.36 -2.40 15.35
CA ALA A 86 -7.32 -1.68 14.50
C ALA A 86 -8.13 -0.64 15.30
N MET A 87 -8.52 -0.95 16.53
CA MET A 87 -9.20 0.00 17.42
C MET A 87 -8.31 1.19 17.79
N LEU A 88 -7.02 1.00 18.04
CA LEU A 88 -6.09 2.10 18.29
C LEU A 88 -6.08 3.11 17.13
N VAL A 89 -6.13 2.62 15.90
CA VAL A 89 -6.23 3.50 14.71
C VAL A 89 -7.60 4.16 14.62
N SER A 90 -8.67 3.43 14.88
CA SER A 90 -10.03 3.96 14.88
C SER A 90 -10.22 5.07 15.93
N GLU A 91 -9.62 4.92 17.10
CA GLU A 91 -9.66 5.87 18.22
C GLU A 91 -8.70 7.07 18.02
N GLY A 92 -7.90 7.09 16.95
CA GLY A 92 -6.92 8.14 16.70
C GLY A 92 -5.68 8.07 17.60
N LYS A 93 -5.45 6.95 18.30
CA LYS A 93 -4.26 6.70 19.13
C LYS A 93 -3.07 6.24 18.28
N ALA A 94 -3.34 5.71 17.09
CA ALA A 94 -2.36 5.39 16.07
C ALA A 94 -2.84 5.90 14.71
N ASP A 95 -1.89 6.14 13.80
CA ASP A 95 -2.17 6.61 12.43
C ASP A 95 -2.08 5.47 11.40
N ILE A 96 -1.27 4.46 11.71
CA ILE A 96 -0.91 3.39 10.78
C ILE A 96 -1.16 2.05 11.47
N LEU A 97 -1.80 1.13 10.76
CA LEU A 97 -1.91 -0.27 11.18
C LEU A 97 -0.86 -1.11 10.45
N MET A 98 -0.02 -1.81 11.20
CA MET A 98 0.98 -2.72 10.66
C MET A 98 0.66 -4.17 11.06
N LYS A 99 0.78 -5.09 10.09
CA LYS A 99 0.66 -6.52 10.32
C LYS A 99 1.99 -7.10 10.82
N GLY A 100 1.97 -7.76 11.95
CA GLY A 100 3.06 -8.63 12.42
C GLY A 100 2.89 -10.09 11.98
N ILE A 101 3.14 -11.05 12.89
CA ILE A 101 3.12 -12.49 12.60
C ILE A 101 1.71 -13.08 12.71
N VAL A 102 0.85 -12.71 11.77
CA VAL A 102 -0.53 -13.16 11.67
C VAL A 102 -0.95 -13.30 10.20
N ASP A 103 -1.92 -14.14 9.90
CA ASP A 103 -2.46 -14.29 8.56
C ASP A 103 -3.13 -12.99 8.08
N THR A 104 -2.91 -12.64 6.83
CA THR A 104 -3.48 -11.42 6.23
C THR A 104 -5.01 -11.40 6.32
N SER A 105 -5.67 -12.54 6.18
CA SER A 105 -7.14 -12.65 6.31
C SER A 105 -7.64 -12.25 7.70
N VAL A 106 -6.88 -12.49 8.75
CA VAL A 106 -7.27 -12.17 10.14
C VAL A 106 -7.23 -10.66 10.37
N ILE A 107 -6.12 -10.00 10.00
CA ILE A 107 -6.02 -8.54 10.16
C ILE A 107 -7.01 -7.82 9.24
N LEU A 108 -7.21 -8.30 8.00
CA LEU A 108 -8.20 -7.70 7.10
C LEU A 108 -9.62 -7.79 7.64
N LYS A 109 -9.97 -8.89 8.33
CA LYS A 109 -11.26 -9.02 8.99
C LYS A 109 -11.45 -7.95 10.07
N ALA A 110 -10.41 -7.61 10.81
CA ALA A 110 -10.46 -6.51 11.78
C ALA A 110 -10.59 -5.13 11.08
N VAL A 111 -9.79 -4.87 10.04
CA VAL A 111 -9.84 -3.61 9.27
C VAL A 111 -11.21 -3.38 8.63
N LEU A 112 -11.82 -4.43 8.10
CA LEU A 112 -13.11 -4.37 7.40
C LEU A 112 -14.32 -4.36 8.35
N ASN A 113 -14.10 -4.50 9.66
CA ASN A 113 -15.20 -4.39 10.63
C ASN A 113 -15.81 -3.00 10.58
N LYS A 114 -17.12 -2.95 10.34
CA LYS A 114 -17.88 -1.69 10.19
C LYS A 114 -17.88 -0.83 11.46
N GLU A 115 -17.76 -1.47 12.64
CA GLU A 115 -17.76 -0.78 13.93
C GLU A 115 -16.53 0.11 14.14
N TYR A 116 -15.40 -0.22 13.50
CA TYR A 116 -14.16 0.55 13.68
C TYR A 116 -14.04 1.74 12.71
N GLY A 117 -14.91 1.86 11.72
CA GLY A 117 -14.95 3.01 10.82
C GLY A 117 -13.70 3.20 9.93
N LEU A 118 -12.84 2.18 9.80
CA LEU A 118 -11.62 2.25 8.99
C LEU A 118 -11.90 2.07 7.50
N ARG A 119 -13.06 1.50 7.15
CA ARG A 119 -13.45 1.29 5.76
C ARG A 119 -13.87 2.62 5.11
N LYS A 120 -13.01 3.18 4.28
CA LYS A 120 -13.21 4.46 3.58
C LYS A 120 -13.69 4.32 2.14
N ALA A 121 -13.45 3.16 1.51
CA ALA A 121 -13.81 2.89 0.11
C ALA A 121 -14.59 1.58 -0.01
N ALA A 122 -15.26 1.39 -1.14
CA ALA A 122 -15.98 0.16 -1.43
C ALA A 122 -15.02 -1.03 -1.64
N VAL A 123 -13.83 -0.75 -2.19
CA VAL A 123 -12.80 -1.75 -2.52
C VAL A 123 -11.53 -1.44 -1.73
N LEU A 124 -11.00 -2.43 -1.04
CA LEU A 124 -9.66 -2.38 -0.46
C LEU A 124 -8.68 -2.93 -1.50
N SER A 125 -7.65 -2.15 -1.83
CA SER A 125 -6.66 -2.52 -2.84
C SER A 125 -5.24 -2.38 -2.33
N HIS A 126 -4.31 -3.06 -3.00
CA HIS A 126 -2.88 -3.00 -2.73
C HIS A 126 -2.20 -2.08 -3.75
N VAL A 127 -1.34 -1.18 -3.27
CA VAL A 127 -0.46 -0.38 -4.12
C VAL A 127 0.98 -0.61 -3.69
N ALA A 128 1.79 -1.16 -4.59
CA ALA A 128 3.22 -1.30 -4.38
C ALA A 128 3.98 -0.19 -5.10
N VAL A 129 4.97 0.38 -4.42
CA VAL A 129 5.87 1.39 -4.98
C VAL A 129 7.24 0.76 -5.19
N PHE A 130 7.74 0.81 -6.43
CA PHE A 130 9.01 0.21 -6.83
C PHE A 130 9.99 1.28 -7.30
N GLU A 131 11.23 1.17 -6.84
CA GLU A 131 12.39 1.79 -7.46
C GLU A 131 13.07 0.73 -8.33
N VAL A 132 13.14 0.96 -9.64
CA VAL A 132 13.64 -0.02 -10.63
C VAL A 132 14.94 0.49 -11.22
N ASN A 133 16.00 -0.33 -11.16
CA ASN A 133 17.29 0.03 -11.73
C ASN A 133 17.18 0.36 -13.22
N GLY A 134 17.78 1.48 -13.61
CA GLY A 134 17.75 1.97 -14.99
C GLY A 134 16.58 2.88 -15.33
N TYR A 135 15.71 3.17 -14.36
CA TYR A 135 14.65 4.16 -14.51
C TYR A 135 14.84 5.33 -13.53
N ASP A 136 14.44 6.51 -13.97
CA ASP A 136 14.58 7.79 -13.25
C ASP A 136 13.32 8.16 -12.44
N ARG A 137 12.46 7.20 -12.18
CA ARG A 137 11.15 7.39 -11.53
C ARG A 137 10.69 6.16 -10.78
N LEU A 138 9.81 6.38 -9.81
CA LEU A 138 9.09 5.29 -9.13
C LEU A 138 7.99 4.72 -10.02
N PHE A 139 7.78 3.42 -9.92
CA PHE A 139 6.65 2.70 -10.50
C PHE A 139 5.67 2.32 -9.41
N LEU A 140 4.39 2.51 -9.68
CA LEU A 140 3.32 2.02 -8.83
C LEU A 140 2.66 0.82 -9.54
N VAL A 141 2.48 -0.26 -8.81
CA VAL A 141 1.78 -1.47 -9.32
C VAL A 141 0.56 -1.75 -8.45
N THR A 142 -0.59 -1.87 -9.07
CA THR A 142 -1.88 -2.15 -8.42
C THR A 142 -2.80 -2.94 -9.36
N ASP A 143 -3.70 -3.78 -8.94
CA ASP A 143 -3.71 -4.52 -7.70
C ASP A 143 -3.10 -5.90 -7.98
N ALA A 144 -2.04 -6.23 -7.30
CA ALA A 144 -1.32 -7.48 -7.53
C ALA A 144 -1.59 -8.54 -6.44
N ALA A 145 -2.34 -8.20 -5.37
CA ALA A 145 -2.34 -9.03 -4.18
C ALA A 145 -3.69 -9.20 -3.46
N MET A 146 -4.67 -8.32 -3.67
CA MET A 146 -5.89 -8.32 -2.85
C MET A 146 -7.16 -8.70 -3.62
N ASN A 147 -7.29 -8.27 -4.88
CA ASN A 147 -8.48 -8.51 -5.68
C ASN A 147 -8.18 -9.52 -6.78
N ILE A 148 -8.73 -10.75 -6.65
CA ILE A 148 -8.42 -11.87 -7.56
C ILE A 148 -8.97 -11.60 -8.97
N ALA A 149 -10.24 -11.18 -9.08
CA ALA A 149 -10.91 -10.92 -10.34
C ALA A 149 -11.87 -9.73 -10.18
N PRO A 150 -11.33 -8.51 -10.02
CA PRO A 150 -12.17 -7.32 -9.86
C PRO A 150 -12.92 -7.02 -11.16
N ASP A 151 -14.20 -6.65 -11.06
CA ASP A 151 -14.95 -6.09 -12.16
C ASP A 151 -14.46 -4.67 -12.51
N VAL A 152 -14.98 -4.09 -13.56
CA VAL A 152 -14.55 -2.76 -14.05
C VAL A 152 -14.82 -1.66 -13.03
N ASN A 153 -15.89 -1.74 -12.23
CA ASN A 153 -16.16 -0.76 -11.18
C ASN A 153 -15.17 -0.89 -10.03
N ALA A 154 -14.84 -2.11 -9.63
CA ALA A 154 -13.77 -2.34 -8.66
C ALA A 154 -12.42 -1.85 -9.18
N LYS A 155 -12.09 -2.07 -10.47
CA LYS A 155 -10.88 -1.55 -11.12
C LYS A 155 -10.83 -0.02 -11.13
N LYS A 156 -11.95 0.66 -11.32
CA LYS A 156 -12.06 2.12 -11.18
C LYS A 156 -11.62 2.59 -9.80
N GLU A 157 -12.13 1.97 -8.73
CA GLU A 157 -11.74 2.29 -7.34
C GLU A 157 -10.25 1.98 -7.07
N ILE A 158 -9.73 0.89 -7.63
CA ILE A 158 -8.32 0.50 -7.56
C ILE A 158 -7.43 1.59 -8.19
N VAL A 159 -7.77 2.04 -9.40
CA VAL A 159 -7.04 3.13 -10.08
C VAL A 159 -7.07 4.40 -9.23
N GLN A 160 -8.24 4.79 -8.71
CA GLN A 160 -8.39 6.01 -7.95
C GLN A 160 -7.57 5.98 -6.63
N SER A 161 -7.47 4.80 -6.00
CA SER A 161 -6.62 4.57 -4.83
C SER A 161 -5.13 4.73 -5.16
N ALA A 162 -4.69 4.17 -6.29
CA ALA A 162 -3.31 4.31 -6.77
C ALA A 162 -2.96 5.77 -7.14
N VAL A 163 -3.89 6.49 -7.74
CA VAL A 163 -3.75 7.93 -8.03
C VAL A 163 -3.51 8.73 -6.76
N SER A 164 -4.23 8.42 -5.68
CA SER A 164 -4.03 9.08 -4.38
C SER A 164 -2.62 8.85 -3.82
N VAL A 165 -2.08 7.64 -3.97
CA VAL A 165 -0.69 7.32 -3.60
C VAL A 165 0.30 8.10 -4.48
N ALA A 166 0.08 8.15 -5.79
CA ALA A 166 0.93 8.89 -6.72
C ALA A 166 0.98 10.40 -6.37
N HIS A 167 -0.16 11.00 -6.06
CA HIS A 167 -0.23 12.39 -5.61
C HIS A 167 0.53 12.63 -4.30
N SER A 168 0.48 11.67 -3.35
CA SER A 168 1.26 11.74 -2.11
C SER A 168 2.77 11.70 -2.35
N LEU A 169 3.21 11.15 -3.49
CA LEU A 169 4.61 11.15 -3.94
C LEU A 169 4.97 12.39 -4.80
N GLY A 170 4.08 13.38 -4.90
CA GLY A 170 4.28 14.58 -5.70
C GLY A 170 4.18 14.36 -7.22
N ILE A 171 3.58 13.24 -7.64
CA ILE A 171 3.28 12.96 -9.06
C ILE A 171 1.92 13.57 -9.38
N GLU A 172 1.87 14.81 -9.87
CA GLU A 172 0.63 15.55 -10.07
C GLU A 172 -0.27 14.96 -11.18
N HIS A 173 0.35 14.43 -12.24
CA HIS A 173 -0.35 13.86 -13.40
C HIS A 173 0.15 12.45 -13.72
N PRO A 174 -0.19 11.44 -12.88
CA PRO A 174 0.21 10.06 -13.14
C PRO A 174 -0.50 9.50 -14.39
N ILE A 175 0.16 8.56 -15.07
CA ILE A 175 -0.43 7.77 -16.14
C ILE A 175 -0.69 6.37 -15.59
N ALA A 176 -1.97 5.96 -15.59
CA ALA A 176 -2.39 4.62 -15.24
C ALA A 176 -2.47 3.77 -16.50
N ALA A 177 -1.49 2.89 -16.70
CA ALA A 177 -1.46 1.96 -17.82
C ALA A 177 -2.20 0.67 -17.48
N CYS A 178 -3.26 0.34 -18.22
CA CYS A 178 -4.00 -0.91 -18.07
C CYS A 178 -3.23 -2.03 -18.77
N ILE A 179 -2.55 -2.86 -17.99
CA ILE A 179 -1.71 -3.95 -18.51
C ILE A 179 -2.56 -5.16 -18.86
N CYS A 180 -2.42 -5.62 -20.10
CA CYS A 180 -3.11 -6.77 -20.70
C CYS A 180 -2.10 -7.67 -21.40
N ALA A 181 -2.55 -8.85 -21.84
CA ALA A 181 -1.74 -9.76 -22.64
C ALA A 181 -1.53 -9.28 -24.09
N VAL A 182 -2.35 -8.34 -24.55
CA VAL A 182 -2.32 -7.75 -25.91
C VAL A 182 -2.62 -6.27 -25.86
N GLU A 183 -2.22 -5.53 -26.90
CA GLU A 183 -2.33 -4.07 -27.00
C GLU A 183 -3.59 -3.57 -27.69
N LYS A 184 -4.43 -4.49 -28.16
CA LYS A 184 -5.69 -4.16 -28.88
C LYS A 184 -6.87 -4.76 -28.15
N VAL A 185 -7.97 -4.03 -28.17
CA VAL A 185 -9.25 -4.53 -27.63
C VAL A 185 -9.67 -5.80 -28.38
N ASN A 186 -9.91 -6.86 -27.61
CA ASN A 186 -10.33 -8.15 -28.11
C ASN A 186 -11.62 -8.58 -27.37
N PRO A 187 -12.76 -8.74 -28.06
CA PRO A 187 -14.03 -9.13 -27.46
C PRO A 187 -14.01 -10.46 -26.67
N LYS A 188 -12.99 -11.31 -26.93
CA LYS A 188 -12.80 -12.59 -26.22
C LYS A 188 -11.91 -12.47 -24.98
N MET A 189 -11.38 -11.27 -24.69
CA MET A 189 -10.46 -11.02 -23.58
C MET A 189 -10.99 -9.91 -22.69
N GLN A 190 -11.68 -10.28 -21.62
CA GLN A 190 -12.34 -9.35 -20.71
C GLN A 190 -11.41 -8.23 -20.21
N ALA A 191 -10.15 -8.54 -19.92
CA ALA A 191 -9.18 -7.54 -19.46
C ALA A 191 -9.00 -6.37 -20.44
N THR A 192 -9.09 -6.62 -21.75
CA THR A 192 -8.98 -5.56 -22.77
C THR A 192 -10.26 -4.73 -22.91
N LEU A 193 -11.42 -5.34 -22.66
CA LEU A 193 -12.70 -4.62 -22.60
C LEU A 193 -12.74 -3.72 -21.37
N ASP A 194 -12.34 -4.23 -20.22
CA ASP A 194 -12.23 -3.43 -18.98
C ASP A 194 -11.25 -2.27 -19.15
N ALA A 195 -10.10 -2.50 -19.82
CA ALA A 195 -9.14 -1.45 -20.11
C ALA A 195 -9.74 -0.32 -20.96
N GLN A 196 -10.49 -0.68 -22.01
CA GLN A 196 -11.21 0.30 -22.82
C GLN A 196 -12.23 1.08 -21.99
N GLU A 197 -13.04 0.40 -21.19
CA GLU A 197 -14.06 1.05 -20.36
C GLU A 197 -13.45 1.98 -19.32
N LEU A 198 -12.33 1.62 -18.69
CA LEU A 198 -11.60 2.50 -17.79
C LEU A 198 -11.07 3.77 -18.47
N VAL A 199 -10.59 3.65 -19.72
CA VAL A 199 -10.19 4.82 -20.53
C VAL A 199 -11.40 5.71 -20.79
N GLU A 200 -12.55 5.14 -21.17
CA GLU A 200 -13.78 5.89 -21.38
C GLU A 200 -14.30 6.56 -20.10
N MET A 201 -14.23 5.89 -18.94
CA MET A 201 -14.56 6.47 -17.63
C MET A 201 -13.66 7.66 -17.31
N ASN A 202 -12.35 7.59 -17.61
CA ASN A 202 -11.43 8.69 -17.43
C ASN A 202 -11.77 9.87 -18.34
N GLN A 203 -12.08 9.64 -19.62
CA GLN A 203 -12.51 10.67 -20.57
C GLN A 203 -13.82 11.35 -20.15
N LYS A 204 -14.72 10.63 -19.51
CA LYS A 204 -15.99 11.14 -18.98
C LYS A 204 -15.84 11.85 -17.62
N GLY A 205 -14.63 11.86 -17.03
CA GLY A 205 -14.36 12.45 -15.72
C GLY A 205 -14.84 11.61 -14.52
N GLU A 206 -15.12 10.33 -14.74
CA GLU A 206 -15.46 9.40 -13.65
C GLU A 206 -14.22 8.87 -12.93
N ILE A 207 -13.06 8.86 -13.59
CA ILE A 207 -11.74 8.66 -13.02
C ILE A 207 -11.00 9.97 -13.20
N THR A 208 -10.46 10.52 -12.13
CA THR A 208 -9.86 11.87 -12.13
C THR A 208 -8.45 11.87 -11.56
N GLY A 209 -7.70 12.96 -11.78
CA GLY A 209 -6.36 13.15 -11.24
C GLY A 209 -5.26 12.34 -11.94
N CYS A 210 -5.59 11.69 -13.07
CA CYS A 210 -4.65 10.91 -13.87
C CYS A 210 -5.08 10.85 -15.34
N THR A 211 -4.21 10.31 -16.18
CA THR A 211 -4.56 9.81 -17.50
C THR A 211 -4.61 8.28 -17.45
N VAL A 212 -5.73 7.68 -17.85
CA VAL A 212 -5.85 6.23 -18.01
C VAL A 212 -5.61 5.87 -19.48
N ALA A 213 -4.76 4.90 -19.74
CA ALA A 213 -4.40 4.45 -21.09
C ALA A 213 -4.28 2.93 -21.16
N GLY A 214 -4.58 2.35 -22.32
CA GLY A 214 -4.52 0.92 -22.57
C GLY A 214 -5.64 0.44 -23.51
N PRO A 215 -5.70 -0.88 -23.78
CA PRO A 215 -4.84 -1.93 -23.22
C PRO A 215 -3.39 -1.85 -23.70
N PHE A 216 -2.44 -2.23 -22.85
CA PHE A 216 -1.02 -2.32 -23.18
C PHE A 216 -0.42 -3.65 -22.72
N ALA A 217 0.55 -4.20 -23.44
CA ALA A 217 1.48 -5.15 -22.88
C ALA A 217 2.51 -4.40 -21.99
N LEU A 218 3.14 -5.08 -21.03
CA LEU A 218 4.02 -4.42 -20.08
C LEU A 218 5.20 -3.71 -20.76
N ASP A 219 5.81 -4.32 -21.77
CA ASP A 219 6.98 -3.78 -22.47
C ASP A 219 6.68 -2.43 -23.14
N ASN A 220 5.54 -2.31 -23.83
CA ASN A 220 5.17 -1.05 -24.48
C ASN A 220 4.55 0.00 -23.53
N ALA A 221 4.11 -0.41 -22.35
CA ALA A 221 3.70 0.53 -21.31
C ALA A 221 4.90 1.23 -20.62
N VAL A 222 6.06 0.58 -20.55
CA VAL A 222 7.23 1.08 -19.82
C VAL A 222 8.39 1.52 -20.72
N SER A 223 8.39 1.16 -22.03
CA SER A 223 9.46 1.48 -22.98
C SER A 223 8.91 2.18 -24.22
N VAL A 224 9.38 3.40 -24.47
CA VAL A 224 9.06 4.16 -25.69
C VAL A 224 9.56 3.46 -26.95
N GLU A 225 10.72 2.76 -26.87
CA GLU A 225 11.27 2.01 -27.99
C GLU A 225 10.37 0.82 -28.36
N ALA A 226 9.93 0.05 -27.35
CA ALA A 226 8.99 -1.06 -27.54
C ALA A 226 7.65 -0.59 -28.12
N ALA A 227 7.12 0.54 -27.62
CA ALA A 227 5.88 1.13 -28.13
C ALA A 227 6.03 1.53 -29.59
N LYS A 228 7.09 2.22 -29.99
CA LYS A 228 7.37 2.59 -31.39
C LYS A 228 7.51 1.37 -32.31
N HIS A 229 8.20 0.32 -31.83
CA HIS A 229 8.37 -0.92 -32.60
C HIS A 229 7.04 -1.60 -32.91
N LYS A 230 6.08 -1.51 -31.99
CA LYS A 230 4.72 -2.05 -32.13
C LYS A 230 3.73 -1.09 -32.79
N GLY A 231 4.14 0.13 -33.11
CA GLY A 231 3.29 1.16 -33.75
C GLY A 231 2.21 1.71 -32.82
N ILE A 232 2.50 1.84 -31.56
CA ILE A 232 1.62 2.33 -30.51
C ILE A 232 2.12 3.69 -30.00
#